data_eab0a65fe1b79b94c09df22e27c65cb2
#
_entry.id   eab0a65fe1b79b94c09df22e27c65cb2
#
_cell.length_a   1.000
_cell.length_b   1.000
_cell.length_c   1.000
_cell.angle_alpha   90.00
_cell.angle_beta   90.00
_cell.angle_gamma   90.00
#
_symmetry.space_group_name_H-M   'P 1'
#
loop_
_entity.id
_entity.type
_entity.pdbx_description
1 polymer ?
#
loop_
_entity_poly.entity_id
_entity_poly.type
_entity_poly.pdbx_seq_one_letter_code
_entity_poly.pdbx_strand_id
1 'polypeptide(L)'
;MSRVIRLTTLAGIGLMLTAFATTATAQTKVKQEPIKPLGDVSGAVTYREYCSACHGVSGHGNGPAAAALKVAPADLTLISKRAGGTFPFATVKSKISGDEVIAAHGSRDMPTWGPLFRSVDSGPVAELRLTNLITYLEAMQAK
;
A
#
# COMPACT_ATOMS: atom_id res chain seq x y z
N MET A 1 14.56 74.33 55.86
CA MET A 1 15.71 73.84 55.01
C MET A 1 15.59 72.34 54.94
N SER A 2 14.90 71.83 53.94
CA SER A 2 14.65 70.39 53.77
C SER A 2 15.30 69.90 52.48
N ARG A 3 16.27 68.99 52.63
CA ARG A 3 16.93 68.31 51.48
C ARG A 3 16.08 67.12 51.04
N VAL A 4 15.60 67.18 49.81
CA VAL A 4 14.87 66.07 49.18
C VAL A 4 15.91 65.18 48.55
N ILE A 5 16.00 63.93 49.05
CA ILE A 5 16.84 62.89 48.47
C ILE A 5 16.01 62.19 47.33
N ARG A 6 16.45 62.34 46.13
CA ARG A 6 15.86 61.61 44.99
C ARG A 6 16.48 60.20 44.88
N LEU A 7 15.64 59.19 45.12
CA LEU A 7 16.00 57.79 44.92
C LEU A 7 15.74 57.43 43.44
N THR A 8 16.78 57.17 42.66
CA THR A 8 16.65 56.69 41.30
C THR A 8 16.66 55.17 41.31
N THR A 9 15.51 54.57 41.07
CA THR A 9 15.35 53.12 40.86
C THR A 9 15.74 52.80 39.44
N LEU A 10 16.86 52.08 39.24
CA LEU A 10 17.26 51.45 38.02
C LEU A 10 16.46 50.16 37.84
N ALA A 11 15.47 50.18 36.95
CA ALA A 11 14.76 48.98 36.51
C ALA A 11 15.65 48.24 35.48
N GLY A 12 16.24 47.13 35.93
CA GLY A 12 16.94 46.20 35.05
C GLY A 12 15.95 45.37 34.23
N ILE A 13 15.90 45.62 32.92
CA ILE A 13 15.13 44.82 32.01
C ILE A 13 15.98 43.59 31.65
N GLY A 14 15.71 42.46 32.30
CA GLY A 14 16.30 41.15 31.94
C GLY A 14 15.69 40.63 30.64
N LEU A 15 16.46 40.68 29.56
CA LEU A 15 16.10 40.08 28.26
C LEU A 15 16.29 38.56 28.33
N MET A 16 15.22 37.83 28.61
CA MET A 16 15.22 36.38 28.49
C MET A 16 15.21 35.99 27.00
N LEU A 17 16.38 35.59 26.46
CA LEU A 17 16.47 34.91 25.18
C LEU A 17 15.98 33.48 25.36
N THR A 18 14.74 33.20 24.97
CA THR A 18 14.24 31.83 24.80
C THR A 18 14.78 31.28 23.52
N ALA A 19 15.77 30.40 23.62
CA ALA A 19 16.27 29.62 22.47
C ALA A 19 15.19 28.62 22.05
N PHE A 20 14.49 28.91 20.95
CA PHE A 20 13.64 27.92 20.27
C PHE A 20 14.56 26.91 19.60
N ALA A 21 14.69 25.72 20.20
CA ALA A 21 15.32 24.57 19.55
C ALA A 21 14.39 24.11 18.43
N THR A 22 14.70 24.46 17.19
CA THR A 22 14.02 23.90 16.00
C THR A 22 14.49 22.46 15.85
N THR A 23 13.63 21.52 16.24
CA THR A 23 13.83 20.10 15.92
C THR A 23 13.67 19.92 14.41
N ALA A 24 14.78 19.82 13.70
CA ALA A 24 14.79 19.44 12.29
C ALA A 24 14.32 17.97 12.18
N THR A 25 13.10 17.75 11.74
CA THR A 25 12.64 16.41 11.35
C THR A 25 13.41 15.99 10.09
N ALA A 26 14.31 15.03 10.24
CA ALA A 26 15.02 14.43 9.13
C ALA A 26 13.99 13.70 8.25
N GLN A 27 13.56 14.32 7.16
CA GLN A 27 12.76 13.66 6.14
C GLN A 27 13.66 12.70 5.38
N THR A 28 13.47 11.41 5.61
CA THR A 28 14.13 10.37 4.82
C THR A 28 13.60 10.47 3.39
N LYS A 29 14.43 10.96 2.46
CA LYS A 29 14.08 10.93 1.03
C LYS A 29 14.05 9.48 0.59
N VAL A 30 12.85 8.93 0.40
CA VAL A 30 12.67 7.63 -0.22
C VAL A 30 13.08 7.76 -1.68
N LYS A 31 14.18 7.09 -2.05
CA LYS A 31 14.61 7.02 -3.45
C LYS A 31 13.61 6.17 -4.23
N GLN A 32 12.89 6.79 -5.15
CA GLN A 32 12.01 6.05 -6.05
C GLN A 32 12.86 5.40 -7.15
N GLU A 33 12.90 4.08 -7.16
CA GLU A 33 13.48 3.31 -8.27
C GLU A 33 12.39 3.06 -9.32
N PRO A 34 12.72 3.17 -10.62
CA PRO A 34 11.78 2.82 -11.68
C PRO A 34 11.36 1.36 -11.56
N ILE A 35 10.07 1.10 -11.66
CA ILE A 35 9.54 -0.27 -11.69
C ILE A 35 10.02 -0.92 -12.99
N LYS A 36 10.82 -1.99 -12.87
CA LYS A 36 11.27 -2.76 -14.03
C LYS A 36 10.16 -3.72 -14.45
N PRO A 37 9.83 -3.80 -15.76
CA PRO A 37 8.91 -4.82 -16.24
C PRO A 37 9.45 -6.21 -15.92
N LEU A 38 8.59 -7.11 -15.43
CA LEU A 38 8.92 -8.53 -15.41
C LEU A 38 8.88 -9.03 -16.86
N GLY A 39 9.98 -9.56 -17.35
CA GLY A 39 10.03 -10.15 -18.71
C GLY A 39 9.10 -11.35 -18.85
N ASP A 40 8.83 -12.07 -17.76
CA ASP A 40 7.91 -13.20 -17.70
C ASP A 40 6.49 -12.72 -17.30
N VAL A 41 5.52 -13.02 -18.16
CA VAL A 41 4.09 -12.71 -17.96
C VAL A 41 3.29 -13.90 -17.43
N SER A 42 3.96 -14.98 -17.01
CA SER A 42 3.26 -16.15 -16.46
C SER A 42 2.51 -15.78 -15.16
N GLY A 43 1.37 -16.43 -14.94
CA GLY A 43 0.55 -16.21 -13.76
C GLY A 43 1.30 -16.51 -12.45
N ALA A 44 2.11 -17.57 -12.43
CA ALA A 44 2.89 -17.97 -11.26
C ALA A 44 3.95 -16.92 -10.89
N VAL A 45 4.69 -16.38 -11.87
CA VAL A 45 5.68 -15.32 -11.63
C VAL A 45 4.99 -14.04 -11.19
N THR A 46 3.94 -13.64 -11.89
CA THR A 46 3.16 -12.44 -11.54
C THR A 46 2.58 -12.56 -10.11
N TYR A 47 2.04 -13.70 -9.74
CA TYR A 47 1.53 -13.95 -8.40
C TYR A 47 2.63 -13.83 -7.35
N ARG A 48 3.74 -14.48 -7.55
CA ARG A 48 4.86 -14.46 -6.60
C ARG A 48 5.37 -13.05 -6.35
N GLU A 49 5.51 -12.24 -7.39
CA GLU A 49 6.10 -10.91 -7.30
C GLU A 49 5.14 -9.84 -6.75
N TYR A 50 3.85 -9.93 -7.07
CA TYR A 50 2.89 -8.87 -6.73
C TYR A 50 1.87 -9.25 -5.65
N CYS A 51 1.62 -10.52 -5.42
CA CYS A 51 0.53 -10.97 -4.56
C CYS A 51 1.00 -11.72 -3.31
N SER A 52 2.08 -12.51 -3.43
CA SER A 52 2.49 -13.44 -2.37
C SER A 52 2.92 -12.76 -1.07
N ALA A 53 3.40 -11.51 -1.14
CA ALA A 53 3.80 -10.76 0.05
C ALA A 53 2.65 -10.62 1.06
N CYS A 54 1.41 -10.47 0.57
CA CYS A 54 0.22 -10.38 1.40
C CYS A 54 -0.54 -11.71 1.47
N HIS A 55 -0.77 -12.35 0.31
CA HIS A 55 -1.61 -13.55 0.24
C HIS A 55 -0.86 -14.86 0.55
N GLY A 56 0.47 -14.82 0.72
CA GLY A 56 1.29 -16.00 0.91
C GLY A 56 1.56 -16.75 -0.40
N VAL A 57 2.60 -17.55 -0.44
CA VAL A 57 2.98 -18.32 -1.65
C VAL A 57 1.95 -19.37 -2.02
N SER A 58 1.19 -19.86 -1.04
CA SER A 58 0.12 -20.84 -1.21
C SER A 58 -1.28 -20.22 -1.33
N GLY A 59 -1.42 -18.91 -1.23
CA GLY A 59 -2.69 -18.20 -1.39
C GLY A 59 -3.60 -18.14 -0.16
N HIS A 60 -3.13 -18.60 1.00
CA HIS A 60 -3.95 -18.67 2.22
C HIS A 60 -4.07 -17.37 3.01
N GLY A 61 -3.60 -16.22 2.50
CA GLY A 61 -3.66 -14.94 3.20
C GLY A 61 -2.62 -14.78 4.32
N ASN A 62 -1.61 -15.63 4.36
CA ASN A 62 -0.59 -15.71 5.39
C ASN A 62 0.79 -15.19 4.93
N GLY A 63 0.82 -14.26 4.01
CA GLY A 63 2.07 -13.66 3.54
C GLY A 63 2.77 -12.83 4.63
N PRO A 64 4.07 -12.57 4.48
CA PRO A 64 4.86 -11.85 5.51
C PRO A 64 4.34 -10.44 5.79
N ALA A 65 3.68 -9.78 4.86
CA ALA A 65 3.08 -8.46 5.06
C ALA A 65 1.68 -8.52 5.70
N ALA A 66 1.04 -9.69 5.81
CA ALA A 66 -0.33 -9.83 6.28
C ALA A 66 -0.54 -9.26 7.69
N ALA A 67 0.44 -9.45 8.58
CA ALA A 67 0.37 -8.97 9.96
C ALA A 67 0.37 -7.44 10.10
N ALA A 68 0.82 -6.71 9.07
CA ALA A 68 0.86 -5.24 9.06
C ALA A 68 -0.43 -4.62 8.49
N LEU A 69 -1.34 -5.42 7.98
CA LEU A 69 -2.58 -4.95 7.36
C LEU A 69 -3.71 -4.86 8.38
N LYS A 70 -4.57 -3.85 8.24
CA LYS A 70 -5.74 -3.66 9.10
C LYS A 70 -6.79 -4.77 8.92
N VAL A 71 -6.88 -5.29 7.71
CA VAL A 71 -7.77 -6.39 7.35
C VAL A 71 -6.91 -7.54 6.83
N ALA A 72 -7.14 -8.73 7.34
CA ALA A 72 -6.40 -9.91 6.91
C ALA A 72 -6.64 -10.18 5.40
N PRO A 73 -5.59 -10.48 4.63
CA PRO A 73 -5.75 -10.84 3.22
C PRO A 73 -6.62 -12.09 3.09
N ALA A 74 -7.49 -12.08 2.07
CA ALA A 74 -8.37 -13.20 1.83
C ALA A 74 -7.58 -14.47 1.46
N ASP A 75 -8.07 -15.63 1.89
CA ASP A 75 -7.64 -16.92 1.36
C ASP A 75 -8.10 -17.06 -0.08
N LEU A 76 -7.16 -17.02 -1.03
CA LEU A 76 -7.45 -17.07 -2.47
C LEU A 76 -7.77 -18.47 -2.96
N THR A 77 -7.44 -19.51 -2.20
CA THR A 77 -7.75 -20.91 -2.57
C THR A 77 -9.23 -21.24 -2.43
N LEU A 78 -10.00 -20.37 -1.78
CA LEU A 78 -11.43 -20.56 -1.51
C LEU A 78 -12.34 -19.63 -2.34
N ILE A 79 -11.83 -19.00 -3.39
CA ILE A 79 -12.63 -18.09 -4.23
C ILE A 79 -13.82 -18.82 -4.85
N SER A 80 -13.60 -19.97 -5.50
CA SER A 80 -14.65 -20.77 -6.10
C SER A 80 -15.69 -21.22 -5.07
N LYS A 81 -15.24 -21.68 -3.90
CA LYS A 81 -16.14 -22.10 -2.82
C LYS A 81 -17.04 -20.96 -2.34
N ARG A 82 -16.48 -19.77 -2.14
CA ARG A 82 -17.26 -18.57 -1.76
C ARG A 82 -18.22 -18.10 -2.84
N ALA A 83 -17.93 -18.42 -4.11
CA ALA A 83 -18.75 -18.07 -5.26
C ALA A 83 -19.76 -19.17 -5.66
N GLY A 84 -20.05 -20.12 -4.77
CA GLY A 84 -21.04 -21.18 -5.05
C GLY A 84 -20.50 -22.33 -5.89
N GLY A 85 -19.19 -22.53 -5.94
CA GLY A 85 -18.54 -23.68 -6.60
C GLY A 85 -17.92 -23.38 -7.97
N THR A 86 -18.22 -22.24 -8.58
CA THR A 86 -17.65 -21.83 -9.87
C THR A 86 -16.69 -20.67 -9.68
N PHE A 87 -15.55 -20.71 -10.33
CA PHE A 87 -14.58 -19.62 -10.26
C PHE A 87 -15.11 -18.37 -10.98
N PRO A 88 -15.28 -17.23 -10.27
CA PRO A 88 -15.91 -16.03 -10.84
C PRO A 88 -14.85 -15.16 -11.57
N PHE A 89 -14.39 -15.61 -12.73
CA PHE A 89 -13.29 -14.99 -13.49
C PHE A 89 -13.47 -13.48 -13.67
N ALA A 90 -14.64 -13.03 -14.12
CA ALA A 90 -14.90 -11.61 -14.37
C ALA A 90 -14.81 -10.76 -13.09
N THR A 91 -15.35 -11.25 -11.98
CA THR A 91 -15.29 -10.57 -10.69
C THR A 91 -13.86 -10.48 -10.16
N VAL A 92 -13.08 -11.56 -10.31
CA VAL A 92 -11.67 -11.58 -9.91
C VAL A 92 -10.86 -10.60 -10.78
N LYS A 93 -11.11 -10.60 -12.11
CA LYS A 93 -10.50 -9.64 -13.03
C LYS A 93 -10.78 -8.20 -12.59
N SER A 94 -12.02 -7.86 -12.36
CA SER A 94 -12.44 -6.51 -11.97
C SER A 94 -11.80 -6.07 -10.64
N LYS A 95 -11.68 -6.97 -9.67
CA LYS A 95 -11.02 -6.67 -8.39
C LYS A 95 -9.53 -6.40 -8.53
N ILE A 96 -8.82 -7.16 -9.37
CA ILE A 96 -7.39 -6.99 -9.56
C ILE A 96 -7.11 -5.77 -10.44
N SER A 97 -7.86 -5.58 -11.53
CA SER A 97 -7.68 -4.44 -12.43
C SER A 97 -8.10 -3.11 -11.81
N GLY A 98 -9.02 -3.14 -10.84
CA GLY A 98 -9.58 -1.94 -10.22
C GLY A 98 -10.66 -1.26 -11.07
N ASP A 99 -11.21 -1.96 -12.06
CA ASP A 99 -12.27 -1.44 -12.94
C ASP A 99 -13.60 -1.26 -12.19
N GLU A 100 -13.80 -2.03 -11.12
CA GLU A 100 -14.93 -1.91 -10.24
C GLU A 100 -14.57 -1.08 -9.00
N VAL A 101 -15.02 0.17 -8.96
CA VAL A 101 -14.95 1.01 -7.76
C VAL A 101 -16.05 0.53 -6.82
N ILE A 102 -15.81 -0.57 -6.09
CA ILE A 102 -16.71 -1.00 -5.05
C ILE A 102 -16.50 -0.10 -3.82
N ALA A 103 -17.09 1.09 -3.87
CA ALA A 103 -17.15 2.00 -2.71
C ALA A 103 -17.91 1.40 -1.50
N ALA A 104 -18.59 0.27 -1.68
CA ALA A 104 -19.50 -0.33 -0.69
C ALA A 104 -18.84 -1.39 0.23
N HIS A 105 -17.60 -1.80 -0.01
CA HIS A 105 -17.02 -2.94 0.71
C HIS A 105 -15.71 -2.65 1.46
N GLY A 106 -15.64 -1.55 2.21
CA GLY A 106 -14.56 -1.34 3.17
C GLY A 106 -13.25 -0.83 2.54
N SER A 107 -12.19 -0.82 3.35
CA SER A 107 -10.91 -0.26 3.03
C SER A 107 -10.27 -0.84 1.76
N ARG A 108 -9.68 0.04 0.95
CA ARG A 108 -8.84 -0.34 -0.20
C ARG A 108 -7.46 -0.84 0.30
N ASP A 109 -7.43 -1.85 1.14
CA ASP A 109 -6.15 -2.37 1.64
C ASP A 109 -5.41 -3.16 0.56
N MET A 110 -6.13 -3.72 -0.43
CA MET A 110 -5.54 -4.35 -1.59
C MET A 110 -5.30 -3.31 -2.70
N PRO A 111 -4.07 -3.16 -3.20
CA PRO A 111 -3.77 -2.29 -4.33
C PRO A 111 -4.54 -2.69 -5.60
N THR A 112 -4.87 -1.71 -6.44
CA THR A 112 -5.37 -1.96 -7.79
C THR A 112 -4.19 -2.15 -8.74
N TRP A 113 -4.07 -3.31 -9.35
CA TRP A 113 -2.90 -3.70 -10.15
C TRP A 113 -3.00 -3.34 -11.62
N GLY A 114 -4.22 -3.10 -12.14
CA GLY A 114 -4.42 -2.76 -13.55
C GLY A 114 -3.62 -1.54 -14.02
N PRO A 115 -3.66 -0.39 -13.33
CA PRO A 115 -2.83 0.76 -13.70
C PRO A 115 -1.34 0.45 -13.66
N LEU A 116 -0.88 -0.32 -12.66
CA LEU A 116 0.52 -0.71 -12.55
C LEU A 116 0.94 -1.58 -13.74
N PHE A 117 0.18 -2.63 -14.08
CA PHE A 117 0.51 -3.50 -15.20
C PHE A 117 0.54 -2.72 -16.51
N ARG A 118 -0.39 -1.78 -16.73
CA ARG A 118 -0.37 -0.89 -17.91
C ARG A 118 0.79 0.11 -17.91
N SER A 119 1.41 0.40 -16.78
CA SER A 119 2.57 1.30 -16.71
C SER A 119 3.89 0.59 -17.01
N VAL A 120 3.97 -0.72 -16.78
CA VAL A 120 5.18 -1.52 -16.98
C VAL A 120 5.16 -2.34 -18.27
N ASP A 121 3.99 -2.63 -18.81
CA ASP A 121 3.79 -3.41 -20.03
C ASP A 121 3.00 -2.61 -21.07
N SER A 122 3.11 -2.98 -22.35
CA SER A 122 2.16 -2.51 -23.37
C SER A 122 0.75 -3.04 -23.07
N GLY A 123 -0.31 -2.35 -23.53
CA GLY A 123 -1.69 -2.73 -23.24
C GLY A 123 -2.01 -4.21 -23.47
N PRO A 124 -1.68 -4.81 -24.64
CA PRO A 124 -1.90 -6.24 -24.88
C PRO A 124 -1.12 -7.16 -23.92
N VAL A 125 0.11 -6.79 -23.55
CA VAL A 125 0.94 -7.57 -22.63
C VAL A 125 0.41 -7.46 -21.19
N ALA A 126 -0.06 -6.30 -20.78
CA ALA A 126 -0.70 -6.11 -19.48
C ALA A 126 -1.98 -6.96 -19.34
N GLU A 127 -2.79 -7.04 -20.39
CA GLU A 127 -3.99 -7.89 -20.41
C GLU A 127 -3.63 -9.38 -20.38
N LEU A 128 -2.58 -9.78 -21.10
CA LEU A 128 -2.08 -11.16 -21.06
C LEU A 128 -1.59 -11.51 -19.65
N ARG A 129 -0.80 -10.64 -19.03
CA ARG A 129 -0.35 -10.82 -17.63
C ARG A 129 -1.51 -11.00 -16.68
N LEU A 130 -2.52 -10.12 -16.77
CA LEU A 130 -3.72 -10.19 -15.93
C LEU A 130 -4.48 -11.50 -16.15
N THR A 131 -4.70 -11.89 -17.39
CA THR A 131 -5.38 -13.15 -17.73
C THR A 131 -4.62 -14.37 -17.19
N ASN A 132 -3.31 -14.43 -17.39
CA ASN A 132 -2.48 -15.51 -16.89
C ASN A 132 -2.47 -15.57 -15.35
N LEU A 133 -2.45 -14.42 -14.67
CA LEU A 133 -2.57 -14.36 -13.22
C LEU A 133 -3.92 -14.94 -12.74
N ILE A 134 -5.02 -14.59 -13.38
CA ILE A 134 -6.35 -15.09 -12.99
C ILE A 134 -6.47 -16.59 -13.25
N THR A 135 -5.96 -17.07 -14.37
CA THR A 135 -5.88 -18.52 -14.67
C THR A 135 -5.05 -19.27 -13.62
N TYR A 136 -3.95 -18.68 -13.16
CA TYR A 136 -3.17 -19.25 -12.07
C TYR A 136 -3.96 -19.31 -10.76
N LEU A 137 -4.72 -18.26 -10.41
CA LEU A 137 -5.59 -18.24 -9.24
C LEU A 137 -6.71 -19.29 -9.35
N GLU A 138 -7.26 -19.52 -10.54
CA GLU A 138 -8.23 -20.56 -10.78
C GLU A 138 -7.64 -21.96 -10.57
N ALA A 139 -6.42 -22.17 -11.05
CA ALA A 139 -5.73 -23.46 -10.90
C ALA A 139 -5.37 -23.80 -9.44
N MET A 140 -5.24 -22.79 -8.56
CA MET A 140 -4.92 -23.00 -7.15
C MET A 140 -6.15 -23.21 -6.25
N GLN A 141 -7.36 -23.27 -6.81
CA GLN A 141 -8.57 -23.45 -5.99
C GLN A 141 -8.56 -24.82 -5.28
N ALA A 142 -8.93 -24.80 -3.99
CA ALA A 142 -9.15 -26.02 -3.22
C ALA A 142 -10.27 -26.86 -3.86
N LYS A 143 -10.03 -28.16 -3.97
CA LYS A 143 -11.00 -29.14 -4.51
C LYS A 143 -12.03 -29.51 -3.46
#